data_112fb699e624b65f8f18435e46b46ef6
#
_entry.id   112fb699e624b65f8f18435e46b46ef6
#
_cell.length_a   1.000
_cell.length_b   1.000
_cell.length_c   1.000
_cell.angle_alpha   90.00
_cell.angle_beta   90.00
_cell.angle_gamma   90.00
#
_symmetry.space_group_name_H-M   'P 1'
#
loop_
_entity.id
_entity.type
_entity.pdbx_description
1 polymer ?
#
loop_
_entity_poly.entity_id
_entity_poly.type
_entity_poly.pdbx_seq_one_letter_code
_entity_poly.pdbx_strand_id
1 'polypeptide(L)'
;AYRDASSSPVPVMMAFEGVGPTSFYPEDWKCYGFDQNAEAAAEMFSVMTGKEVTAEMFGTAEYDELVKDASALLWVNEDTVPTVMAYGQHDKFQPYEGSVRLDKALTENGVPHEYIVLPHSGHGLQNDNRLYAEYMAKVEEYLNKYMSE
;
A
#
# COMPACT_ATOMS: atom_id res chain seq x y z
N ALA A 1 4.95 -8.52 0.97
CA ALA A 1 6.14 -7.83 1.50
C ALA A 1 6.00 -7.42 2.97
N TYR A 2 4.79 -7.20 3.45
CA TYR A 2 4.51 -6.82 4.85
C TYR A 2 4.25 -8.02 5.77
N ARG A 3 4.74 -9.20 5.43
CA ARG A 3 4.68 -10.34 6.35
C ARG A 3 5.52 -10.07 7.57
N ASP A 4 5.04 -10.56 8.71
CA ASP A 4 5.71 -10.56 9.99
C ASP A 4 7.25 -10.77 9.83
N ALA A 5 7.99 -9.67 9.96
CA ALA A 5 9.45 -9.67 9.85
C ALA A 5 10.09 -10.58 10.92
N SER A 6 9.37 -10.89 12.01
CA SER A 6 9.81 -11.75 13.09
C SER A 6 9.93 -13.22 12.67
N SER A 7 9.25 -13.64 11.59
CA SER A 7 9.29 -15.01 11.07
C SER A 7 10.33 -15.22 9.94
N SER A 8 10.99 -14.15 9.49
CA SER A 8 12.03 -14.24 8.46
C SER A 8 13.38 -14.62 9.07
N PRO A 9 14.11 -15.59 8.52
CA PRO A 9 15.48 -15.89 8.95
C PRO A 9 16.48 -14.76 8.57
N VAL A 10 16.05 -13.80 7.75
CA VAL A 10 16.83 -12.61 7.38
C VAL A 10 16.02 -11.39 7.79
N PRO A 11 16.57 -10.47 8.61
CA PRO A 11 15.85 -9.27 9.00
C PRO A 11 15.52 -8.41 7.77
N VAL A 12 14.28 -7.95 7.71
CA VAL A 12 13.87 -6.94 6.71
C VAL A 12 14.27 -5.59 7.28
N MET A 13 15.16 -4.88 6.57
CA MET A 13 15.73 -3.61 7.05
C MET A 13 14.96 -2.39 6.55
N MET A 14 14.27 -2.52 5.42
CA MET A 14 13.48 -1.46 4.82
C MET A 14 12.51 -2.03 3.77
N ALA A 15 11.53 -1.22 3.37
CA ALA A 15 10.64 -1.52 2.27
C ALA A 15 10.64 -0.40 1.23
N PHE A 16 10.52 -0.75 -0.06
CA PHE A 16 10.13 0.18 -1.10
C PHE A 16 8.95 -0.38 -1.86
N GLU A 17 7.99 0.49 -2.05
CA GLU A 17 6.74 0.13 -2.66
C GLU A 17 6.42 1.10 -3.80
N GLY A 18 6.19 0.53 -4.97
CA GLY A 18 5.66 1.24 -6.12
C GLY A 18 4.43 0.53 -6.62
N VAL A 19 3.29 1.23 -6.59
CA VAL A 19 2.02 0.78 -7.16
C VAL A 19 1.48 -0.57 -6.67
N GLY A 20 1.85 -1.01 -5.48
CA GLY A 20 1.31 -2.23 -4.87
C GLY A 20 -0.06 -2.03 -4.21
N PRO A 21 -0.85 -3.12 -3.98
CA PRO A 21 -2.11 -3.02 -3.26
C PRO A 21 -1.87 -2.69 -1.78
N THR A 22 -2.43 -1.59 -1.32
CA THR A 22 -2.25 -1.10 0.04
C THR A 22 -3.46 -1.35 0.92
N SER A 23 -4.66 -1.30 0.34
CA SER A 23 -5.94 -1.31 1.04
C SER A 23 -6.99 -2.07 0.25
N PHE A 24 -7.91 -2.73 0.96
CA PHE A 24 -9.06 -3.44 0.42
C PHE A 24 -10.38 -2.85 0.95
N TYR A 25 -10.42 -1.57 1.30
CA TYR A 25 -11.66 -0.90 1.69
C TYR A 25 -12.37 -0.33 0.46
N PRO A 26 -13.69 -0.57 0.27
CA PRO A 26 -14.43 -0.11 -0.90
C PRO A 26 -14.29 1.39 -1.19
N GLU A 27 -14.22 2.21 -0.14
CA GLU A 27 -14.05 3.66 -0.26
C GLU A 27 -12.70 4.09 -0.86
N ASP A 28 -11.68 3.24 -0.83
CA ASP A 28 -10.39 3.51 -1.46
C ASP A 28 -10.39 3.12 -2.95
N TRP A 29 -11.44 2.43 -3.41
CA TRP A 29 -11.59 1.93 -4.77
C TRP A 29 -12.68 2.67 -5.57
N LYS A 30 -12.81 3.97 -5.33
CA LYS A 30 -13.79 4.85 -5.99
C LYS A 30 -13.65 4.88 -7.51
N CYS A 31 -12.43 4.75 -8.03
CA CYS A 31 -12.20 4.70 -9.47
C CYS A 31 -12.89 3.52 -10.16
N TYR A 32 -13.31 2.50 -9.39
CA TYR A 32 -14.10 1.36 -9.84
C TYR A 32 -15.58 1.47 -9.44
N GLY A 33 -15.97 2.52 -8.70
CA GLY A 33 -17.31 2.68 -8.17
C GLY A 33 -17.65 1.75 -6.99
N PHE A 34 -16.65 1.16 -6.34
CA PHE A 34 -16.86 0.21 -5.25
C PHE A 34 -17.37 0.87 -3.96
N ASP A 35 -17.12 2.16 -3.78
CA ASP A 35 -17.72 2.97 -2.72
C ASP A 35 -19.24 3.11 -2.82
N GLN A 36 -19.81 2.84 -4.01
CA GLN A 36 -21.25 2.88 -4.29
C GLN A 36 -21.86 1.49 -4.57
N ASN A 37 -21.04 0.45 -4.65
CA ASN A 37 -21.46 -0.91 -4.99
C ASN A 37 -20.64 -1.93 -4.18
N ALA A 38 -21.11 -2.20 -2.97
CA ALA A 38 -20.45 -3.10 -2.02
C ALA A 38 -20.41 -4.56 -2.53
N GLU A 39 -21.43 -5.02 -3.27
CA GLU A 39 -21.46 -6.36 -3.83
C GLU A 39 -20.35 -6.54 -4.89
N ALA A 40 -20.20 -5.58 -5.80
CA ALA A 40 -19.13 -5.62 -6.79
C ALA A 40 -17.73 -5.53 -6.15
N ALA A 41 -17.59 -4.75 -5.07
CA ALA A 41 -16.37 -4.73 -4.29
C ALA A 41 -16.06 -6.09 -3.66
N ALA A 42 -17.06 -6.72 -3.06
CA ALA A 42 -16.93 -8.03 -2.42
C ALA A 42 -16.53 -9.13 -3.43
N GLU A 43 -17.15 -9.15 -4.60
CA GLU A 43 -16.77 -10.08 -5.69
C GLU A 43 -15.31 -9.90 -6.10
N MET A 44 -14.89 -8.65 -6.36
CA MET A 44 -13.52 -8.36 -6.78
C MET A 44 -12.50 -8.71 -5.69
N PHE A 45 -12.78 -8.33 -4.44
CA PHE A 45 -11.88 -8.60 -3.33
C PHE A 45 -11.80 -10.09 -3.01
N SER A 46 -12.88 -10.86 -3.23
CA SER A 46 -12.84 -12.32 -3.14
C SER A 46 -11.86 -12.91 -4.16
N VAL A 47 -11.87 -12.42 -5.40
CA VAL A 47 -10.93 -12.85 -6.44
C VAL A 47 -9.49 -12.46 -6.08
N MET A 48 -9.26 -11.23 -5.62
CA MET A 48 -7.91 -10.73 -5.33
C MET A 48 -7.28 -11.37 -4.10
N THR A 49 -8.07 -11.69 -3.09
CA THR A 49 -7.58 -12.29 -1.84
C THR A 49 -7.60 -13.81 -1.86
N GLY A 50 -8.38 -14.41 -2.76
CA GLY A 50 -8.65 -15.86 -2.79
C GLY A 50 -9.51 -16.34 -1.62
N LYS A 51 -10.22 -15.42 -0.95
CA LYS A 51 -11.08 -15.69 0.20
C LYS A 51 -12.52 -15.24 -0.11
N GLU A 52 -13.51 -15.84 0.53
CA GLU A 52 -14.90 -15.43 0.36
C GLU A 52 -15.15 -14.13 1.12
N VAL A 53 -15.44 -13.05 0.39
CA VAL A 53 -15.81 -11.74 0.93
C VAL A 53 -17.27 -11.46 0.58
N THR A 54 -18.04 -10.96 1.54
CA THR A 54 -19.42 -10.48 1.31
C THR A 54 -19.55 -9.01 1.69
N ALA A 55 -20.56 -8.31 1.13
CA ALA A 55 -20.75 -6.90 1.37
C ALA A 55 -21.00 -6.56 2.86
N GLU A 56 -21.64 -7.46 3.60
CA GLU A 56 -21.96 -7.30 5.01
C GLU A 56 -20.70 -7.37 5.90
N MET A 57 -19.59 -7.91 5.40
CA MET A 57 -18.35 -8.00 6.15
C MET A 57 -17.62 -6.67 6.23
N PHE A 58 -17.86 -5.74 5.29
CA PHE A 58 -17.16 -4.47 5.28
C PHE A 58 -17.34 -3.66 6.56
N GLY A 59 -16.21 -3.14 7.07
CA GLY A 59 -16.18 -2.37 8.32
C GLY A 59 -16.21 -3.23 9.59
N THR A 60 -16.07 -4.55 9.48
CA THR A 60 -15.97 -5.45 10.64
C THR A 60 -14.52 -5.89 10.90
N ALA A 61 -14.21 -6.20 12.16
CA ALA A 61 -12.90 -6.75 12.52
C ALA A 61 -12.62 -8.13 11.87
N GLU A 62 -13.68 -8.89 11.57
CA GLU A 62 -13.58 -10.15 10.84
C GLU A 62 -13.08 -9.92 9.41
N TYR A 63 -13.58 -8.87 8.75
CA TYR A 63 -13.12 -8.47 7.44
C TYR A 63 -11.65 -8.06 7.44
N ASP A 64 -11.24 -7.22 8.40
CA ASP A 64 -9.86 -6.77 8.51
C ASP A 64 -8.90 -7.95 8.67
N GLU A 65 -9.23 -8.92 9.52
CA GLU A 65 -8.42 -10.13 9.68
C GLU A 65 -8.41 -11.01 8.42
N LEU A 66 -9.54 -11.05 7.70
CA LEU A 66 -9.66 -11.82 6.46
C LEU A 66 -8.76 -11.26 5.36
N VAL A 67 -8.67 -9.95 5.18
CA VAL A 67 -7.88 -9.31 4.11
C VAL A 67 -6.46 -8.95 4.52
N LYS A 68 -6.09 -9.14 5.77
CA LYS A 68 -4.83 -8.72 6.37
C LYS A 68 -3.60 -9.17 5.58
N ASP A 69 -3.57 -10.43 5.14
CA ASP A 69 -2.44 -10.97 4.38
C ASP A 69 -2.21 -10.28 3.02
N ALA A 70 -3.25 -9.65 2.47
CA ALA A 70 -3.20 -8.93 1.21
C ALA A 70 -3.08 -7.40 1.36
N SER A 71 -3.40 -6.86 2.54
CA SER A 71 -3.45 -5.43 2.81
C SER A 71 -2.20 -4.95 3.56
N ALA A 72 -1.34 -4.19 2.90
CA ALA A 72 -0.17 -3.59 3.52
C ALA A 72 -0.55 -2.68 4.71
N LEU A 73 -1.65 -1.94 4.57
CA LEU A 73 -2.18 -1.03 5.58
C LEU A 73 -2.38 -1.69 6.96
N LEU A 74 -2.89 -2.93 6.97
CA LEU A 74 -3.25 -3.63 8.22
C LEU A 74 -2.04 -4.22 8.98
N TRP A 75 -0.85 -4.10 8.41
CA TRP A 75 0.40 -4.51 9.06
C TRP A 75 1.20 -3.34 9.63
N VAL A 76 0.78 -2.10 9.37
CA VAL A 76 1.50 -0.92 9.87
C VAL A 76 1.37 -0.81 11.39
N ASN A 77 2.52 -0.72 12.05
CA ASN A 77 2.66 -0.51 13.49
C ASN A 77 4.00 0.21 13.78
N GLU A 78 4.34 0.42 15.03
CA GLU A 78 5.57 1.09 15.46
C GLU A 78 6.86 0.36 15.06
N ASP A 79 6.79 -0.95 14.82
CA ASP A 79 7.92 -1.80 14.40
C ASP A 79 8.02 -1.92 12.86
N THR A 80 7.15 -1.23 12.12
CA THR A 80 7.20 -1.23 10.65
C THR A 80 8.52 -0.64 10.16
N VAL A 81 9.16 -1.33 9.23
CA VAL A 81 10.46 -0.92 8.70
C VAL A 81 10.40 0.41 7.94
N PRO A 82 11.49 1.19 7.89
CA PRO A 82 11.57 2.39 7.07
C PRO A 82 11.11 2.14 5.64
N THR A 83 10.24 3.00 5.11
CA THR A 83 9.52 2.76 3.87
C THR A 83 9.68 3.92 2.89
N VAL A 84 9.98 3.63 1.62
CA VAL A 84 9.92 4.60 0.52
C VAL A 84 8.85 4.14 -0.46
N MET A 85 7.88 4.99 -0.78
CA MET A 85 6.79 4.62 -1.66
C MET A 85 6.48 5.68 -2.73
N ALA A 86 6.02 5.23 -3.91
CA ALA A 86 5.64 6.09 -5.02
C ALA A 86 4.37 5.59 -5.68
N TYR A 87 3.44 6.51 -5.95
CA TYR A 87 2.14 6.20 -6.56
C TYR A 87 1.75 7.24 -7.61
N GLY A 88 1.21 6.74 -8.73
CA GLY A 88 0.62 7.58 -9.77
C GLY A 88 -0.82 7.98 -9.39
N GLN A 89 -1.12 9.28 -9.45
CA GLN A 89 -2.45 9.78 -9.08
C GLN A 89 -3.56 9.33 -10.04
N HIS A 90 -3.19 8.92 -11.26
CA HIS A 90 -4.09 8.38 -12.27
C HIS A 90 -3.97 6.87 -12.45
N ASP A 91 -3.49 6.17 -11.43
CA ASP A 91 -3.43 4.72 -11.46
C ASP A 91 -4.86 4.12 -11.54
N LYS A 92 -5.06 3.28 -12.57
CA LYS A 92 -6.33 2.59 -12.81
C LYS A 92 -6.31 1.12 -12.35
N PHE A 93 -5.19 0.65 -11.81
CA PHE A 93 -5.04 -0.72 -11.32
C PHE A 93 -4.95 -0.77 -9.80
N GLN A 94 -4.20 0.19 -9.23
CA GLN A 94 -4.09 0.33 -7.79
C GLN A 94 -4.57 1.72 -7.38
N PRO A 95 -5.71 1.80 -6.67
CA PRO A 95 -6.29 3.09 -6.30
C PRO A 95 -5.33 3.94 -5.48
N TYR A 96 -5.16 5.17 -5.92
CA TYR A 96 -4.32 6.17 -5.25
C TYR A 96 -4.74 6.42 -3.79
N GLU A 97 -6.05 6.35 -3.51
CA GLU A 97 -6.61 6.59 -2.17
C GLU A 97 -6.04 5.62 -1.12
N GLY A 98 -5.80 4.38 -1.51
CA GLY A 98 -5.17 3.39 -0.62
C GLY A 98 -3.75 3.79 -0.21
N SER A 99 -2.97 4.39 -1.12
CA SER A 99 -1.62 4.86 -0.80
C SER A 99 -1.63 6.07 0.14
N VAL A 100 -2.61 6.97 0.02
CA VAL A 100 -2.81 8.09 0.97
C VAL A 100 -3.13 7.57 2.37
N ARG A 101 -3.94 6.51 2.46
CA ARG A 101 -4.26 5.88 3.74
C ARG A 101 -3.02 5.19 4.36
N LEU A 102 -2.19 4.57 3.54
CA LEU A 102 -0.93 3.97 3.98
C LEU A 102 0.06 5.02 4.50
N ASP A 103 0.24 6.12 3.79
CA ASP A 103 1.07 7.27 4.22
C ASP A 103 0.63 7.79 5.59
N LYS A 104 -0.68 7.97 5.77
CA LYS A 104 -1.26 8.38 7.04
C LYS A 104 -0.95 7.38 8.16
N ALA A 105 -1.12 6.09 7.91
CA ALA A 105 -0.85 5.05 8.90
C ALA A 105 0.64 5.01 9.30
N LEU A 106 1.56 5.15 8.34
CA LEU A 106 3.00 5.23 8.61
C LEU A 106 3.33 6.47 9.46
N THR A 107 2.73 7.62 9.14
CA THR A 107 2.89 8.86 9.91
C THR A 107 2.38 8.69 11.36
N GLU A 108 1.19 8.15 11.54
CA GLU A 108 0.56 7.98 12.86
C GLU A 108 1.33 6.99 13.76
N ASN A 109 2.04 6.03 13.17
CA ASN A 109 2.90 5.09 13.89
C ASN A 109 4.36 5.53 14.00
N GLY A 110 4.71 6.74 13.54
CA GLY A 110 6.05 7.29 13.64
C GLY A 110 7.10 6.56 12.79
N VAL A 111 6.67 5.82 11.78
CA VAL A 111 7.56 5.09 10.88
C VAL A 111 8.32 6.06 9.98
N PRO A 112 9.65 5.99 9.89
CA PRO A 112 10.41 6.76 8.92
C PRO A 112 9.98 6.39 7.50
N HIS A 113 9.44 7.33 6.73
CA HIS A 113 9.01 7.04 5.37
C HIS A 113 9.09 8.26 4.46
N GLU A 114 9.10 8.01 3.16
CA GLU A 114 8.99 9.01 2.08
C GLU A 114 7.85 8.59 1.16
N TYR A 115 6.99 9.53 0.83
CA TYR A 115 5.86 9.30 -0.06
C TYR A 115 5.92 10.26 -1.25
N ILE A 116 6.16 9.74 -2.45
CA ILE A 116 6.27 10.52 -3.66
C ILE A 116 5.04 10.27 -4.55
N VAL A 117 4.25 11.32 -4.73
CA VAL A 117 3.06 11.30 -5.60
C VAL A 117 3.46 11.79 -6.99
N LEU A 118 3.08 11.01 -8.01
CA LEU A 118 3.29 11.32 -9.41
C LEU A 118 1.97 11.77 -10.07
N PRO A 119 1.72 13.09 -10.16
CA PRO A 119 0.39 13.63 -10.45
C PRO A 119 -0.10 13.39 -11.89
N HIS A 120 0.79 13.08 -12.83
CA HIS A 120 0.42 12.84 -14.25
C HIS A 120 0.60 11.37 -14.64
N SER A 121 1.02 10.52 -13.71
CA SER A 121 1.32 9.11 -13.95
C SER A 121 0.18 8.21 -13.51
N GLY A 122 0.05 7.08 -14.21
CA GLY A 122 -0.73 5.92 -13.80
C GLY A 122 0.17 4.84 -13.21
N HIS A 123 -0.25 3.58 -13.34
CA HIS A 123 0.42 2.40 -12.78
C HIS A 123 1.90 2.25 -13.15
N GLY A 124 2.31 2.68 -14.33
CA GLY A 124 3.70 2.59 -14.79
C GLY A 124 4.62 3.72 -14.33
N LEU A 125 4.14 4.73 -13.60
CA LEU A 125 4.89 5.88 -13.08
C LEU A 125 5.67 6.67 -14.16
N GLN A 126 5.25 6.64 -15.45
CA GLN A 126 6.07 7.02 -16.60
C GLN A 126 5.94 8.48 -17.06
N ASN A 127 5.00 9.26 -16.52
CA ASN A 127 4.73 10.62 -17.02
C ASN A 127 5.38 11.74 -16.18
N ASP A 128 5.99 11.39 -15.06
CA ASP A 128 6.60 12.32 -14.11
C ASP A 128 8.09 11.99 -13.88
N ASN A 129 8.89 12.05 -14.96
CA ASN A 129 10.29 11.59 -14.95
C ASN A 129 11.13 12.20 -13.82
N ARG A 130 10.90 13.48 -13.48
CA ARG A 130 11.63 14.14 -12.39
C ARG A 130 11.27 13.55 -11.03
N LEU A 131 9.98 13.34 -10.75
CA LEU A 131 9.52 12.76 -9.49
C LEU A 131 9.89 11.28 -9.38
N TYR A 132 9.89 10.57 -10.50
CA TYR A 132 10.39 9.20 -10.55
C TYR A 132 11.90 9.14 -10.21
N ALA A 133 12.71 10.06 -10.74
CA ALA A 133 14.12 10.15 -10.40
C ALA A 133 14.33 10.52 -8.91
N GLU A 134 13.47 11.36 -8.34
CA GLU A 134 13.46 11.69 -6.92
C GLU A 134 13.12 10.46 -6.07
N TYR A 135 12.11 9.69 -6.44
CA TYR A 135 11.79 8.41 -5.82
C TYR A 135 13.00 7.47 -5.80
N MET A 136 13.67 7.28 -6.94
CA MET A 136 14.86 6.42 -7.04
C MET A 136 16.01 6.94 -6.18
N ALA A 137 16.22 8.26 -6.11
CA ALA A 137 17.23 8.86 -5.23
C ALA A 137 16.92 8.63 -3.75
N LYS A 138 15.64 8.71 -3.36
CA LYS A 138 15.21 8.39 -1.99
C LYS A 138 15.37 6.90 -1.66
N VAL A 139 15.12 6.01 -2.61
CA VAL A 139 15.41 4.58 -2.45
C VAL A 139 16.90 4.35 -2.19
N GLU A 140 17.79 5.00 -2.97
CA GLU A 140 19.23 4.91 -2.78
C GLU A 140 19.68 5.49 -1.43
N GLU A 141 19.12 6.65 -1.02
CA GLU A 141 19.39 7.25 0.30
C GLU A 141 19.03 6.29 1.43
N TYR A 142 17.84 5.67 1.38
CA TYR A 142 17.38 4.74 2.41
C TYR A 142 18.20 3.44 2.41
N LEU A 143 18.59 2.92 1.24
CA LEU A 143 19.50 1.78 1.14
C LEU A 143 20.82 2.08 1.85
N ASN A 144 21.43 3.23 1.57
CA ASN A 144 22.68 3.64 2.19
C ASN A 144 22.53 3.88 3.70
N LYS A 145 21.39 4.39 4.15
CA LYS A 145 21.15 4.67 5.57
C LYS A 145 20.87 3.43 6.42
N TYR A 146 20.10 2.49 5.89
CA TYR A 146 19.58 1.38 6.68
C TYR A 146 20.21 0.01 6.36
N MET A 147 20.99 -0.10 5.27
CA MET A 147 21.65 -1.34 4.86
C MET A 147 23.18 -1.24 4.83
N SER A 148 23.78 -0.06 5.05
CA SER A 148 25.23 0.03 5.25
C SER A 148 25.58 -0.33 6.69
N GLU A 149 26.29 -1.43 6.87
CA GLU A 149 26.97 -1.76 8.13
C GLU A 149 28.11 -0.79 8.40
#